data_6f001c709aef94fcb6a9c1cbc6fb5db4
#
_entry.id   6f001c709aef94fcb6a9c1cbc6fb5db4
#
_cell.length_a   1.000
_cell.length_b   1.000
_cell.length_c   1.000
_cell.angle_alpha   90.00
_cell.angle_beta   90.00
_cell.angle_gamma   90.00
#
_symmetry.space_group_name_H-M   'P 1'
#
loop_
_entity.id
_entity.type
_entity.pdbx_description
1 polymer ?
#
loop_
_entity_poly.entity_id
_entity_poly.type
_entity_poly.pdbx_seq_one_letter_code
_entity_poly.pdbx_strand_id
1 'polypeptide(L)'
;MTEINPNQPETGALGIWNRHRLAIIVAVIGLVIIGWLYVAKGIAVRQAQNAVTQAQEDVTVQRAEWVKQAEARQAGMVKQSLSQFGVPLAWAIRREMMGGNLDQVDQYVTDLVKLDRFEGVTVAKADGVIVVASDRRHLGATFGSLYAERYLTAEQISAEETAPGQWLLVVPVMGLNARLGTVAIEYQIPPSALGE
;
A
#
# COMPACT_ATOMS: atom_id res chain seq x y z
N MET A 1 -105.87 4.11 49.34
CA MET A 1 -105.07 2.92 49.32
C MET A 1 -104.36 2.77 47.99
N THR A 2 -103.14 3.21 47.90
CA THR A 2 -102.39 3.11 46.66
C THR A 2 -101.06 2.46 47.02
N GLU A 3 -100.90 1.24 46.61
CA GLU A 3 -99.72 0.41 46.83
C GLU A 3 -98.57 0.91 46.00
N ILE A 4 -97.44 1.20 46.66
CA ILE A 4 -96.18 1.53 46.03
C ILE A 4 -95.38 0.22 45.86
N ASN A 5 -95.16 -0.15 44.62
CA ASN A 5 -94.41 -1.33 44.32
C ASN A 5 -92.89 -0.96 44.25
N PRO A 6 -91.99 -1.53 45.08
CA PRO A 6 -90.57 -1.21 45.11
C PRO A 6 -89.75 -2.28 44.39
N ASN A 7 -89.86 -2.42 43.08
CA ASN A 7 -88.92 -3.30 42.36
C ASN A 7 -88.75 -2.83 40.91
N GLN A 8 -87.94 -1.81 40.72
CA GLN A 8 -87.28 -1.62 39.40
C GLN A 8 -85.75 -1.69 39.62
N PRO A 9 -85.10 -2.59 38.94
CA PRO A 9 -83.64 -2.63 38.94
C PRO A 9 -83.03 -1.49 38.09
N GLU A 10 -82.34 -0.58 38.74
CA GLU A 10 -81.48 0.40 38.07
C GLU A 10 -80.30 -0.29 37.36
N THR A 11 -80.55 -0.85 36.17
CA THR A 11 -79.51 -1.49 35.35
C THR A 11 -79.28 -0.66 34.07
N GLY A 12 -78.78 0.55 34.22
CA GLY A 12 -78.57 1.41 33.04
C GLY A 12 -77.22 2.13 33.00
N ALA A 13 -76.67 2.50 34.15
CA ALA A 13 -75.55 3.42 34.17
C ALA A 13 -74.13 2.71 34.25
N LEU A 14 -74.05 1.52 34.88
CA LEU A 14 -72.80 0.83 35.08
C LEU A 14 -72.26 0.08 33.83
N GLY A 15 -73.13 -0.28 32.92
CA GLY A 15 -72.74 -0.99 31.66
C GLY A 15 -72.05 -0.11 30.63
N ILE A 16 -72.44 1.17 30.56
CA ILE A 16 -71.92 2.12 29.58
C ILE A 16 -70.49 2.58 29.98
N TRP A 17 -70.27 2.77 31.27
CA TRP A 17 -68.97 3.21 31.80
C TRP A 17 -67.88 2.14 31.69
N ASN A 18 -68.23 0.87 31.78
CA ASN A 18 -67.29 -0.26 31.61
C ASN A 18 -66.92 -0.50 30.14
N ARG A 19 -67.84 -0.24 29.17
CA ARG A 19 -67.57 -0.35 27.75
C ARG A 19 -66.61 0.72 27.26
N HIS A 20 -66.69 1.95 27.76
CA HIS A 20 -65.73 3.00 27.43
C HIS A 20 -64.34 2.77 28.01
N ARG A 21 -64.25 2.20 29.23
CA ARG A 21 -62.96 1.83 29.79
C ARG A 21 -62.27 0.72 28.99
N LEU A 22 -62.98 -0.30 28.58
CA LEU A 22 -62.46 -1.35 27.71
C LEU A 22 -61.99 -0.80 26.36
N ALA A 23 -62.78 0.10 25.74
CA ALA A 23 -62.38 0.73 24.47
C ALA A 23 -61.10 1.58 24.60
N ILE A 24 -60.93 2.32 25.69
CA ILE A 24 -59.72 3.10 25.98
C ILE A 24 -58.53 2.19 26.19
N ILE A 25 -58.67 1.09 26.97
CA ILE A 25 -57.59 0.12 27.17
C ILE A 25 -57.14 -0.52 25.88
N VAL A 26 -58.07 -0.92 25.01
CA VAL A 26 -57.75 -1.49 23.69
C VAL A 26 -57.06 -0.46 22.79
N ALA A 27 -57.48 0.79 22.82
CA ALA A 27 -56.85 1.87 22.06
C ALA A 27 -55.42 2.15 22.54
N VAL A 28 -55.18 2.16 23.84
CA VAL A 28 -53.85 2.35 24.43
C VAL A 28 -52.93 1.17 24.10
N ILE A 29 -53.40 -0.07 24.18
CA ILE A 29 -52.63 -1.27 23.79
C ILE A 29 -52.29 -1.21 22.29
N GLY A 30 -53.24 -0.81 21.46
CA GLY A 30 -53.02 -0.62 20.01
C GLY A 30 -51.92 0.41 19.72
N LEU A 31 -51.94 1.56 20.43
CA LEU A 31 -50.90 2.59 20.28
C LEU A 31 -49.53 2.10 20.75
N VAL A 32 -49.49 1.34 21.85
CA VAL A 32 -48.24 0.75 22.34
C VAL A 32 -47.63 -0.25 21.33
N ILE A 33 -48.50 -1.12 20.76
CA ILE A 33 -48.08 -2.08 19.75
C ILE A 33 -47.55 -1.37 18.48
N ILE A 34 -48.25 -0.36 18.02
CA ILE A 34 -47.85 0.46 16.84
C ILE A 34 -46.52 1.16 17.14
N GLY A 35 -46.38 1.78 18.31
CA GLY A 35 -45.12 2.40 18.76
C GLY A 35 -43.97 1.41 18.81
N TRP A 36 -44.22 0.20 19.37
CA TRP A 36 -43.24 -0.85 19.43
C TRP A 36 -42.79 -1.36 18.03
N LEU A 37 -43.72 -1.51 17.09
CA LEU A 37 -43.44 -1.87 15.71
C LEU A 37 -42.61 -0.80 14.97
N TYR A 38 -42.88 0.48 15.23
CA TYR A 38 -42.05 1.57 14.66
C TYR A 38 -40.63 1.57 15.23
N VAL A 39 -40.48 1.37 16.51
CA VAL A 39 -39.14 1.25 17.14
C VAL A 39 -38.39 0.02 16.65
N ALA A 40 -39.06 -1.13 16.55
CA ALA A 40 -38.48 -2.36 16.03
C ALA A 40 -37.99 -2.23 14.59
N LYS A 41 -38.79 -1.57 13.70
CA LYS A 41 -38.36 -1.25 12.35
C LYS A 41 -37.16 -0.30 12.30
N GLY A 42 -37.10 0.70 13.18
CA GLY A 42 -35.99 1.64 13.27
C GLY A 42 -34.68 0.98 13.67
N ILE A 43 -34.76 0.01 14.60
CA ILE A 43 -33.56 -0.76 15.05
C ILE A 43 -33.06 -1.69 13.93
N ALA A 44 -33.95 -2.40 13.25
CA ALA A 44 -33.58 -3.31 12.16
C ALA A 44 -32.91 -2.57 10.99
N VAL A 45 -33.41 -1.39 10.60
CA VAL A 45 -32.81 -0.58 9.55
C VAL A 45 -31.42 -0.06 9.94
N ARG A 46 -31.26 0.40 11.20
CA ARG A 46 -29.95 0.84 11.71
C ARG A 46 -28.93 -0.29 11.77
N GLN A 47 -29.35 -1.49 12.19
CA GLN A 47 -28.48 -2.65 12.19
C GLN A 47 -28.03 -3.05 10.77
N ALA A 48 -28.94 -3.03 9.80
CA ALA A 48 -28.61 -3.32 8.42
C ALA A 48 -27.66 -2.26 7.82
N GLN A 49 -27.89 -0.98 8.11
CA GLN A 49 -26.99 0.09 7.67
C GLN A 49 -25.59 -0.02 8.30
N ASN A 50 -25.52 -0.30 9.61
CA ASN A 50 -24.23 -0.48 10.28
C ASN A 50 -23.47 -1.70 9.74
N ALA A 51 -24.16 -2.80 9.44
CA ALA A 51 -23.54 -3.99 8.84
C ALA A 51 -22.98 -3.70 7.44
N VAL A 52 -23.69 -2.92 6.62
CA VAL A 52 -23.21 -2.49 5.29
C VAL A 52 -21.99 -1.57 5.42
N THR A 53 -22.04 -0.60 6.35
CA THR A 53 -20.91 0.32 6.56
C THR A 53 -19.67 -0.42 7.05
N GLN A 54 -19.83 -1.32 8.02
CA GLN A 54 -18.73 -2.16 8.49
C GLN A 54 -18.16 -3.06 7.39
N ALA A 55 -19.02 -3.69 6.60
CA ALA A 55 -18.56 -4.50 5.47
C ALA A 55 -17.82 -3.67 4.41
N GLN A 56 -18.22 -2.43 4.17
CA GLN A 56 -17.50 -1.53 3.27
C GLN A 56 -16.16 -1.07 3.85
N GLU A 57 -16.10 -0.77 5.15
CA GLU A 57 -14.85 -0.42 5.83
C GLU A 57 -13.88 -1.60 5.82
N ASP A 58 -14.34 -2.82 6.12
CA ASP A 58 -13.51 -4.03 6.07
C ASP A 58 -12.93 -4.30 4.67
N VAL A 59 -13.73 -4.09 3.61
CA VAL A 59 -13.28 -4.25 2.23
C VAL A 59 -12.23 -3.20 1.87
N THR A 60 -12.39 -1.95 2.30
CA THR A 60 -11.41 -0.89 2.02
C THR A 60 -10.09 -1.12 2.74
N VAL A 61 -10.14 -1.55 4.00
CA VAL A 61 -8.95 -1.90 4.79
C VAL A 61 -8.23 -3.11 4.18
N GLN A 62 -8.98 -4.17 3.86
CA GLN A 62 -8.40 -5.34 3.19
C GLN A 62 -7.76 -4.98 1.84
N ARG A 63 -8.42 -4.13 1.04
CA ARG A 63 -7.87 -3.69 -0.25
C ARG A 63 -6.56 -2.92 -0.07
N ALA A 64 -6.48 -2.03 0.92
CA ALA A 64 -5.26 -1.30 1.23
C ALA A 64 -4.12 -2.24 1.67
N GLU A 65 -4.43 -3.26 2.47
CA GLU A 65 -3.44 -4.28 2.87
C GLU A 65 -2.96 -5.12 1.68
N TRP A 66 -3.87 -5.52 0.78
CA TRP A 66 -3.50 -6.26 -0.43
C TRP A 66 -2.60 -5.45 -1.35
N VAL A 67 -2.90 -4.17 -1.57
CA VAL A 67 -2.07 -3.26 -2.38
C VAL A 67 -0.67 -3.15 -1.75
N LYS A 68 -0.59 -2.88 -0.45
CA LYS A 68 0.68 -2.79 0.27
C LYS A 68 1.50 -4.09 0.21
N GLN A 69 0.86 -5.24 0.32
CA GLN A 69 1.53 -6.53 0.17
C GLN A 69 2.01 -6.78 -1.26
N ALA A 70 1.21 -6.39 -2.26
CA ALA A 70 1.60 -6.50 -3.66
C ALA A 70 2.80 -5.62 -3.98
N GLU A 71 2.82 -4.37 -3.52
CA GLU A 71 3.95 -3.45 -3.67
C GLU A 71 5.21 -3.98 -2.98
N ALA A 72 5.09 -4.48 -1.74
CA ALA A 72 6.22 -5.06 -1.03
C ALA A 72 6.80 -6.30 -1.74
N ARG A 73 5.94 -7.16 -2.31
CA ARG A 73 6.39 -8.32 -3.10
C ARG A 73 7.06 -7.87 -4.40
N GLN A 74 6.50 -6.89 -5.09
CA GLN A 74 7.07 -6.32 -6.29
C GLN A 74 8.45 -5.72 -6.00
N ALA A 75 8.59 -4.90 -4.96
CA ALA A 75 9.87 -4.34 -4.53
C ALA A 75 10.89 -5.44 -4.21
N GLY A 76 10.46 -6.50 -3.51
CA GLY A 76 11.31 -7.66 -3.23
C GLY A 76 11.81 -8.37 -4.48
N MET A 77 10.93 -8.59 -5.47
CA MET A 77 11.31 -9.21 -6.75
C MET A 77 12.27 -8.33 -7.55
N VAL A 78 12.04 -7.03 -7.60
CA VAL A 78 12.92 -6.08 -8.28
C VAL A 78 14.30 -6.07 -7.63
N LYS A 79 14.35 -5.93 -6.31
CA LYS A 79 15.61 -5.99 -5.54
C LYS A 79 16.40 -7.25 -5.85
N GLN A 80 15.72 -8.40 -5.84
CA GLN A 80 16.36 -9.69 -6.13
C GLN A 80 16.87 -9.76 -7.58
N SER A 81 16.04 -9.35 -8.55
CA SER A 81 16.41 -9.37 -9.97
C SER A 81 17.59 -8.45 -10.28
N LEU A 82 17.58 -7.23 -9.74
CA LEU A 82 18.69 -6.29 -9.89
C LEU A 82 19.97 -6.82 -9.23
N SER A 83 19.87 -7.40 -8.03
CA SER A 83 21.03 -7.97 -7.35
C SER A 83 21.62 -9.16 -8.12
N GLN A 84 20.77 -10.01 -8.70
CA GLN A 84 21.21 -11.12 -9.56
C GLN A 84 21.86 -10.63 -10.85
N PHE A 85 21.32 -9.57 -11.47
CA PHE A 85 21.92 -8.94 -12.64
C PHE A 85 23.30 -8.33 -12.33
N GLY A 86 23.47 -7.78 -11.14
CA GLY A 86 24.75 -7.20 -10.71
C GLY A 86 25.91 -8.21 -10.70
N VAL A 87 25.66 -9.51 -10.51
CA VAL A 87 26.72 -10.52 -10.44
C VAL A 87 27.49 -10.68 -11.77
N PRO A 88 26.84 -11.03 -12.89
CA PRO A 88 27.56 -11.12 -14.18
C PRO A 88 28.15 -9.78 -14.61
N LEU A 89 27.50 -8.68 -14.29
CA LEU A 89 28.03 -7.35 -14.57
C LEU A 89 29.33 -7.08 -13.80
N ALA A 90 29.39 -7.44 -12.51
CA ALA A 90 30.59 -7.34 -11.72
C ALA A 90 31.75 -8.12 -12.33
N TRP A 91 31.50 -9.32 -12.85
CA TRP A 91 32.54 -10.14 -13.50
C TRP A 91 33.03 -9.52 -14.81
N ALA A 92 32.11 -9.01 -15.64
CA ALA A 92 32.46 -8.36 -16.90
C ALA A 92 33.31 -7.11 -16.63
N ILE A 93 32.85 -6.20 -15.79
CA ILE A 93 33.56 -4.96 -15.47
C ILE A 93 34.89 -5.23 -14.76
N ARG A 94 34.93 -6.20 -13.82
CA ARG A 94 36.16 -6.61 -13.16
C ARG A 94 37.24 -7.00 -14.18
N ARG A 95 36.87 -7.83 -15.16
CA ARG A 95 37.80 -8.30 -16.19
C ARG A 95 38.45 -7.14 -16.93
N GLU A 96 37.63 -6.20 -17.38
CA GLU A 96 38.10 -5.07 -18.16
C GLU A 96 38.88 -4.06 -17.30
N MET A 97 38.45 -3.79 -16.09
CA MET A 97 39.19 -2.92 -15.16
C MET A 97 40.60 -3.52 -14.78
N MET A 98 40.68 -4.84 -14.59
CA MET A 98 41.97 -5.50 -14.36
C MET A 98 42.91 -5.42 -15.57
N GLY A 99 42.34 -5.44 -16.77
CA GLY A 99 43.06 -5.25 -18.05
C GLY A 99 43.38 -3.81 -18.39
N GLY A 100 42.83 -2.84 -17.64
CA GLY A 100 42.98 -1.41 -17.95
C GLY A 100 42.13 -0.96 -19.14
N ASN A 101 41.18 -1.79 -19.59
CA ASN A 101 40.39 -1.56 -20.79
C ASN A 101 39.09 -0.78 -20.44
N LEU A 102 39.24 0.50 -20.09
CA LEU A 102 38.10 1.36 -19.75
C LEU A 102 37.20 1.68 -20.93
N ASP A 103 37.72 1.64 -22.17
CA ASP A 103 36.90 1.85 -23.37
C ASP A 103 35.83 0.75 -23.52
N GLN A 104 36.18 -0.50 -23.18
CA GLN A 104 35.22 -1.60 -23.18
C GLN A 104 34.18 -1.46 -22.07
N VAL A 105 34.57 -0.96 -20.88
CA VAL A 105 33.64 -0.63 -19.80
C VAL A 105 32.69 0.46 -20.24
N ASP A 106 33.18 1.50 -20.94
CA ASP A 106 32.35 2.58 -21.49
C ASP A 106 31.33 2.05 -22.50
N GLN A 107 31.73 1.08 -23.33
CA GLN A 107 30.81 0.43 -24.26
C GLN A 107 29.71 -0.32 -23.52
N TYR A 108 30.03 -1.10 -22.47
CA TYR A 108 29.02 -1.77 -21.65
C TYR A 108 28.03 -0.78 -21.02
N VAL A 109 28.53 0.33 -20.48
CA VAL A 109 27.71 1.39 -19.90
C VAL A 109 26.78 2.01 -20.95
N THR A 110 27.32 2.30 -22.14
CA THR A 110 26.55 2.85 -23.26
C THR A 110 25.47 1.89 -23.75
N ASP A 111 25.73 0.59 -23.76
CA ASP A 111 24.76 -0.41 -24.20
C ASP A 111 23.69 -0.66 -23.11
N LEU A 112 24.05 -0.58 -21.83
CA LEU A 112 23.10 -0.71 -20.74
C LEU A 112 22.04 0.40 -20.73
N VAL A 113 22.43 1.66 -20.94
CA VAL A 113 21.47 2.78 -20.93
C VAL A 113 20.58 2.84 -22.18
N LYS A 114 20.84 2.00 -23.20
CA LYS A 114 19.90 1.81 -24.32
C LYS A 114 18.76 0.87 -23.97
N LEU A 115 18.91 0.08 -22.92
CA LEU A 115 17.85 -0.81 -22.44
C LEU A 115 16.83 0.01 -21.66
N ASP A 116 15.57 -0.31 -21.86
CA ASP A 116 14.48 0.32 -21.12
C ASP A 116 14.72 0.25 -19.61
N ARG A 117 14.40 1.33 -18.92
CA ARG A 117 14.46 1.47 -17.47
C ARG A 117 15.86 1.70 -16.87
N PHE A 118 16.94 1.60 -17.64
CA PHE A 118 18.28 1.98 -17.17
C PHE A 118 18.54 3.45 -17.51
N GLU A 119 18.46 4.33 -16.51
CA GLU A 119 18.54 5.78 -16.71
C GLU A 119 19.96 6.30 -16.62
N GLY A 120 20.77 5.72 -15.75
CA GLY A 120 22.13 6.14 -15.52
C GLY A 120 23.03 4.99 -15.07
N VAL A 121 24.28 5.02 -15.53
CA VAL A 121 25.33 4.10 -15.08
C VAL A 121 26.59 4.88 -14.85
N THR A 122 27.20 4.68 -13.67
CA THR A 122 28.44 5.34 -13.27
C THR A 122 29.41 4.30 -12.71
N VAL A 123 30.65 4.35 -13.14
CA VAL A 123 31.74 3.49 -12.66
C VAL A 123 32.83 4.35 -12.03
N ALA A 124 33.06 4.13 -10.75
CA ALA A 124 34.14 4.79 -10.03
C ALA A 124 35.25 3.79 -9.69
N LYS A 125 36.48 4.27 -9.63
CA LYS A 125 37.61 3.52 -9.07
C LYS A 125 37.51 3.42 -7.55
N ALA A 126 38.40 2.65 -6.94
CA ALA A 126 38.47 2.47 -5.49
C ALA A 126 38.72 3.79 -4.72
N ASP A 127 39.36 4.76 -5.35
CA ASP A 127 39.57 6.11 -4.80
C ASP A 127 38.36 7.02 -4.90
N GLY A 128 37.27 6.53 -5.48
CA GLY A 128 36.01 7.27 -5.66
C GLY A 128 35.98 8.17 -6.87
N VAL A 129 37.01 8.19 -7.72
CA VAL A 129 37.01 8.96 -8.96
C VAL A 129 36.18 8.25 -10.03
N ILE A 130 35.23 8.95 -10.63
CA ILE A 130 34.37 8.43 -11.70
C ILE A 130 35.20 8.38 -12.99
N VAL A 131 35.34 7.19 -13.56
CA VAL A 131 36.15 6.94 -14.76
C VAL A 131 35.32 6.60 -15.98
N VAL A 132 34.08 6.10 -15.78
CA VAL A 132 33.10 5.87 -16.85
C VAL A 132 31.75 6.30 -16.34
N ALA A 133 30.98 6.99 -17.18
CA ALA A 133 29.61 7.39 -16.87
C ALA A 133 28.80 7.55 -18.16
N SER A 134 27.52 7.18 -18.12
CA SER A 134 26.58 7.42 -19.19
C SER A 134 26.37 8.93 -19.43
N ASP A 135 26.35 9.72 -18.36
CA ASP A 135 26.44 11.17 -18.45
C ASP A 135 27.90 11.64 -18.38
N ARG A 136 28.42 12.06 -19.48
CA ARG A 136 29.83 12.51 -19.62
C ARG A 136 30.22 13.66 -18.70
N ARG A 137 29.25 14.43 -18.20
CA ARG A 137 29.49 15.53 -17.24
C ARG A 137 30.05 15.04 -15.90
N HIS A 138 29.82 13.79 -15.57
CA HIS A 138 30.24 13.18 -14.31
C HIS A 138 31.67 12.61 -14.36
N LEU A 139 32.31 12.55 -15.55
CA LEU A 139 33.66 12.04 -15.67
C LEU A 139 34.66 12.90 -14.89
N GLY A 140 35.49 12.23 -14.09
CA GLY A 140 36.48 12.87 -13.22
C GLY A 140 35.90 13.46 -11.91
N ALA A 141 34.60 13.48 -11.74
CA ALA A 141 33.96 13.89 -10.49
C ALA A 141 34.17 12.80 -9.39
N THR A 142 33.93 13.18 -8.15
CA THR A 142 33.93 12.22 -7.04
C THR A 142 32.58 11.52 -6.95
N PHE A 143 32.59 10.21 -6.70
CA PHE A 143 31.38 9.40 -6.54
C PHE A 143 30.45 9.96 -5.44
N GLY A 144 31.05 10.46 -4.34
CA GLY A 144 30.31 11.07 -3.23
C GLY A 144 29.55 12.34 -3.58
N SER A 145 29.83 12.98 -4.75
CA SER A 145 29.04 14.12 -5.23
C SER A 145 27.68 13.71 -5.82
N LEU A 146 27.51 12.46 -6.21
CA LEU A 146 26.30 11.92 -6.84
C LEU A 146 25.57 10.93 -5.93
N TYR A 147 26.30 10.11 -5.20
CA TYR A 147 25.78 9.02 -4.39
C TYR A 147 26.35 9.06 -2.97
N ALA A 148 25.70 8.40 -2.03
CA ALA A 148 26.17 8.32 -0.67
C ALA A 148 27.51 7.57 -0.60
N GLU A 149 28.48 8.08 0.17
CA GLU A 149 29.84 7.50 0.30
C GLU A 149 29.84 6.05 0.79
N ARG A 150 28.82 5.66 1.58
CA ARG A 150 28.66 4.27 2.05
C ARG A 150 28.67 3.24 0.92
N TYR A 151 28.28 3.63 -0.27
CA TYR A 151 28.26 2.73 -1.43
C TYR A 151 29.67 2.41 -1.97
N LEU A 152 30.64 3.30 -1.78
CA LEU A 152 32.03 3.02 -2.12
C LEU A 152 32.64 1.91 -1.25
N THR A 153 32.16 1.76 -0.03
CA THR A 153 32.63 0.77 0.94
C THR A 153 31.76 -0.48 0.99
N ALA A 154 30.67 -0.53 0.24
CA ALA A 154 29.77 -1.68 0.20
C ALA A 154 30.50 -2.95 -0.24
N GLU A 155 30.44 -4.03 0.53
CA GLU A 155 31.11 -5.31 0.23
C GLU A 155 30.26 -6.24 -0.63
N GLN A 156 28.97 -6.01 -0.67
CA GLN A 156 28.00 -6.83 -1.40
C GLN A 156 27.20 -6.01 -2.38
N ILE A 157 26.73 -6.69 -3.41
CA ILE A 157 25.76 -6.11 -4.37
C ILE A 157 24.48 -5.78 -3.62
N SER A 158 24.04 -4.56 -3.74
CA SER A 158 22.80 -4.09 -3.13
C SER A 158 21.94 -3.32 -4.12
N ALA A 159 20.63 -3.51 -4.03
CA ALA A 159 19.65 -2.71 -4.72
C ALA A 159 18.73 -2.05 -3.69
N GLU A 160 18.63 -0.73 -3.73
CA GLU A 160 17.85 0.07 -2.80
C GLU A 160 16.91 0.97 -3.59
N GLU A 161 15.68 1.10 -3.11
CA GLU A 161 14.73 2.05 -3.66
C GLU A 161 15.02 3.44 -3.06
N THR A 162 15.40 4.39 -3.90
CA THR A 162 15.77 5.75 -3.51
C THR A 162 14.60 6.71 -3.50
N ALA A 163 13.62 6.47 -4.39
CA ALA A 163 12.33 7.15 -4.46
C ALA A 163 11.30 6.17 -5.07
N PRO A 164 10.00 6.44 -4.96
CA PRO A 164 8.97 5.55 -5.53
C PRO A 164 9.26 5.18 -6.97
N GLY A 165 9.50 3.89 -7.22
CA GLY A 165 9.85 3.35 -8.54
C GLY A 165 11.29 3.62 -9.01
N GLN A 166 12.10 4.38 -8.26
CA GLN A 166 13.51 4.62 -8.58
C GLN A 166 14.42 3.74 -7.73
N TRP A 167 15.26 2.98 -8.38
CA TRP A 167 16.16 2.04 -7.76
C TRP A 167 17.60 2.36 -8.06
N LEU A 168 18.46 2.23 -7.06
CA LEU A 168 19.90 2.31 -7.20
C LEU A 168 20.50 0.91 -6.96
N LEU A 169 21.07 0.34 -8.01
CA LEU A 169 21.87 -0.89 -7.90
C LEU A 169 23.33 -0.52 -7.72
N VAL A 170 23.91 -0.96 -6.63
CA VAL A 170 25.33 -0.77 -6.32
C VAL A 170 26.06 -2.09 -6.45
N VAL A 171 27.08 -2.12 -7.29
CA VAL A 171 27.85 -3.32 -7.60
C VAL A 171 29.33 -3.06 -7.25
N PRO A 172 29.84 -3.61 -6.13
CA PRO A 172 31.27 -3.54 -5.83
C PRO A 172 32.06 -4.41 -6.80
N VAL A 173 33.09 -3.84 -7.38
CA VAL A 173 34.01 -4.55 -8.28
C VAL A 173 35.26 -4.90 -7.50
N MET A 174 35.37 -6.18 -7.14
CA MET A 174 36.53 -6.69 -6.34
C MET A 174 37.60 -7.29 -7.25
N GLY A 175 38.83 -6.90 -7.06
CA GLY A 175 40.00 -7.53 -7.66
C GLY A 175 40.42 -8.83 -6.92
N LEU A 176 41.66 -9.25 -7.13
CA LEU A 176 42.19 -10.43 -6.43
C LEU A 176 42.42 -10.16 -4.94
N ASN A 177 43.02 -9.02 -4.60
CA ASN A 177 43.40 -8.68 -3.22
C ASN A 177 42.86 -7.32 -2.76
N ALA A 178 42.20 -6.57 -3.63
CA ALA A 178 41.69 -5.22 -3.33
C ALA A 178 40.46 -4.90 -4.16
N ARG A 179 39.72 -3.91 -3.71
CA ARG A 179 38.65 -3.31 -4.48
C ARG A 179 39.20 -2.59 -5.71
N LEU A 180 38.61 -2.79 -6.86
CA LEU A 180 38.93 -2.06 -8.09
C LEU A 180 38.09 -0.81 -8.23
N GLY A 181 36.80 -0.90 -7.79
CA GLY A 181 35.88 0.20 -7.91
C GLY A 181 34.46 -0.18 -7.53
N THR A 182 33.54 0.66 -7.88
CA THR A 182 32.09 0.49 -7.64
C THR A 182 31.32 0.96 -8.87
N VAL A 183 30.29 0.20 -9.23
CA VAL A 183 29.33 0.58 -10.25
C VAL A 183 28.03 0.97 -9.57
N ALA A 184 27.47 2.11 -9.95
CA ALA A 184 26.15 2.55 -9.57
C ALA A 184 25.26 2.59 -10.82
N ILE A 185 24.07 2.00 -10.73
CA ILE A 185 23.10 1.93 -11.82
C ILE A 185 21.77 2.46 -11.34
N GLU A 186 21.28 3.48 -12.01
CA GLU A 186 19.96 4.04 -11.79
C GLU A 186 18.95 3.28 -12.66
N TYR A 187 17.92 2.74 -12.02
CA TYR A 187 16.90 1.92 -12.66
C TYR A 187 15.52 2.43 -12.28
N GLN A 188 14.69 2.70 -13.30
CA GLN A 188 13.33 3.22 -13.13
C GLN A 188 12.30 2.16 -13.43
N ILE A 189 11.36 1.98 -12.51
CA ILE A 189 10.15 1.21 -12.75
C ILE A 189 9.00 2.19 -12.96
N PRO A 190 8.21 2.05 -14.02
CA PRO A 190 7.02 2.87 -14.17
C PRO A 190 6.09 2.63 -12.97
N PRO A 191 5.42 3.69 -12.47
CA PRO A 191 4.48 3.55 -11.37
C PRO A 191 3.45 2.47 -11.72
N SER A 192 3.21 1.57 -10.77
CA SER A 192 2.23 0.51 -10.95
C SER A 192 0.84 1.14 -11.08
N ALA A 193 0.08 0.76 -12.10
CA ALA A 193 -1.32 1.16 -12.31
C ALA A 193 -2.28 0.60 -11.23
N LEU A 194 -1.75 0.06 -10.13
CA LEU A 194 -2.53 -0.52 -9.03
C LEU A 194 -3.03 0.52 -8.01
N GLY A 195 -2.69 1.79 -8.19
CA GLY A 195 -3.05 2.90 -7.30
C GLY A 195 -4.08 3.89 -7.85
N GLU A 196 -4.65 3.64 -9.04
CA GLU A 196 -5.75 4.43 -9.60
C GLU A 196 -7.11 3.77 -9.36
#